data_33ea72d4e13145ba9389f12f37f98ef5
#
_entry.id   33ea72d4e13145ba9389f12f37f98ef5
#
_cell.length_a   1.000
_cell.length_b   1.000
_cell.length_c   1.000
_cell.angle_alpha   90.00
_cell.angle_beta   90.00
_cell.angle_gamma   90.00
#
_symmetry.space_group_name_H-M   'P 1'
#
loop_
_entity.id
_entity.type
_entity.pdbx_description
1 polymer ?
#
loop_
_entity_poly.entity_id
_entity_poly.type
_entity_poly.pdbx_seq_one_letter_code
_entity_poly.pdbx_strand_id
1 'polypeptide(L)'
;HRPVDSLAIQVESGPMIYIAHEMTPFSPADVTVYSNCEEVRLTVFKHGKTYTYKKKDRPGMPSPIIIFKDAYHFMEDKALSRQERWDEVYLLAEGFRNGKKVAEHKRMPARRPGKITLHLDDENIQPIADGSDLITVIASVTDENGNIKRLNNYHIKFSVEGEARLVANEETHTNPRPVEWGTAPILLRTTLRPGKVKVRAEVDFPGIQMPIQGELEFTVLPASVPAIYNMEERTGVYQLGSISDNNRKDNTEERNRLNRELKNVERQQSEFGEGGLK
;
A
#
# COMPACT_ATOMS: atom_id res chain seq x y z
N HIS A 1 1.28 -2.48 8.36
CA HIS A 1 1.53 -1.62 9.54
C HIS A 1 2.74 -0.78 9.25
N ARG A 2 2.55 0.52 9.08
CA ARG A 2 3.65 1.45 8.87
C ARG A 2 4.49 1.52 10.15
N PRO A 3 5.81 1.30 10.08
CA PRO A 3 6.72 1.57 11.21
C PRO A 3 6.76 3.06 11.60
N VAL A 4 6.07 3.91 10.83
CA VAL A 4 5.95 5.36 11.04
C VAL A 4 5.33 5.68 12.40
N ASP A 5 4.40 4.85 12.89
CA ASP A 5 3.67 5.15 14.13
C ASP A 5 4.57 5.08 15.36
N SER A 6 5.57 4.17 15.36
CA SER A 6 6.52 4.08 16.47
C SER A 6 7.54 5.23 16.48
N LEU A 7 7.86 5.79 15.33
CA LEU A 7 8.70 6.99 15.18
C LEU A 7 7.92 8.26 15.48
N ALA A 8 6.66 8.35 15.03
CA ALA A 8 5.82 9.51 15.24
C ALA A 8 5.56 9.80 16.73
N ILE A 9 5.47 8.78 17.59
CA ILE A 9 5.32 8.96 19.02
C ILE A 9 6.58 9.49 19.73
N GLN A 10 7.74 9.37 19.10
CA GLN A 10 9.02 9.87 19.63
C GLN A 10 9.27 11.33 19.19
N VAL A 11 8.54 11.83 18.19
CA VAL A 11 8.59 13.23 17.76
C VAL A 11 7.42 13.97 18.41
N GLU A 12 7.67 15.15 18.96
CA GLU A 12 6.63 15.98 19.61
C GLU A 12 5.71 16.63 18.58
N SER A 13 4.88 15.85 17.92
CA SER A 13 3.89 16.28 16.92
C SER A 13 2.47 16.45 17.49
N GLY A 14 2.35 16.58 18.83
CA GLY A 14 1.06 16.64 19.53
C GLY A 14 0.71 15.35 20.26
N PRO A 15 -0.42 15.28 20.98
CA PRO A 15 -0.85 14.08 21.66
C PRO A 15 -1.26 13.00 20.66
N MET A 16 -0.71 11.80 20.82
CA MET A 16 -0.94 10.65 19.97
C MET A 16 -1.26 9.41 20.79
N ILE A 17 -2.20 8.60 20.30
CA ILE A 17 -2.51 7.27 20.81
C ILE A 17 -2.97 6.35 19.67
N TYR A 18 -2.47 5.11 19.66
CA TYR A 18 -2.80 4.13 18.64
C TYR A 18 -2.81 2.71 19.22
N ILE A 19 -3.89 1.96 19.01
CA ILE A 19 -4.01 0.55 19.38
C ILE A 19 -3.43 -0.28 18.23
N ALA A 20 -2.26 -0.87 18.44
CA ALA A 20 -1.59 -1.78 17.51
C ALA A 20 -2.00 -3.23 17.80
N HIS A 21 -3.30 -3.48 17.74
CA HIS A 21 -3.90 -4.77 18.00
C HIS A 21 -5.07 -5.01 17.07
N GLU A 22 -5.16 -6.19 16.49
CA GLU A 22 -6.30 -6.62 15.68
C GLU A 22 -7.22 -7.51 16.52
N MET A 23 -8.54 -7.38 16.31
CA MET A 23 -9.53 -8.17 17.04
C MET A 23 -9.93 -9.38 16.19
N THR A 24 -9.06 -10.39 16.13
CA THR A 24 -9.23 -11.61 15.30
C THR A 24 -9.00 -12.87 16.16
N PRO A 25 -9.40 -14.07 15.68
CA PRO A 25 -9.14 -15.34 16.39
C PRO A 25 -7.65 -15.63 16.61
N PHE A 26 -6.76 -14.99 15.84
CA PHE A 26 -5.31 -15.21 15.91
C PHE A 26 -4.57 -14.09 16.66
N SER A 27 -5.32 -13.12 17.19
CA SER A 27 -4.73 -12.02 17.92
C SER A 27 -4.24 -12.47 19.30
N PRO A 28 -3.09 -11.97 19.77
CA PRO A 28 -2.59 -12.31 21.10
C PRO A 28 -3.50 -11.76 22.20
N ALA A 29 -3.42 -12.32 23.39
CA ALA A 29 -4.13 -11.80 24.57
C ALA A 29 -3.56 -10.43 25.04
N ASP A 30 -2.30 -10.16 24.76
CA ASP A 30 -1.62 -8.92 25.08
C ASP A 30 -2.00 -7.82 24.09
N VAL A 31 -2.48 -6.68 24.57
CA VAL A 31 -2.84 -5.52 23.74
C VAL A 31 -1.71 -4.50 23.76
N THR A 32 -1.17 -4.21 22.59
CA THR A 32 -0.12 -3.20 22.39
C THR A 32 -0.72 -1.85 22.04
N VAL A 33 -0.26 -0.80 22.72
CA VAL A 33 -0.66 0.59 22.47
C VAL A 33 0.56 1.47 22.34
N TYR A 34 0.60 2.30 21.31
CA TYR A 34 1.59 3.36 21.13
C TYR A 34 1.00 4.69 21.60
N SER A 35 1.71 5.41 22.44
CA SER A 35 1.25 6.73 22.91
C SER A 35 2.42 7.56 23.44
N ASN A 36 2.33 8.88 23.25
CA ASN A 36 3.19 9.86 23.88
C ASN A 36 2.51 10.58 25.05
N CYS A 37 1.36 10.05 25.52
CA CYS A 37 0.63 10.60 26.67
C CYS A 37 1.25 10.14 28.00
N GLU A 38 1.00 10.91 29.06
CA GLU A 38 1.50 10.62 30.42
C GLU A 38 0.78 9.42 31.07
N GLU A 39 -0.52 9.32 30.82
CA GLU A 39 -1.34 8.20 31.26
C GLU A 39 -2.16 7.67 30.08
N VAL A 40 -2.28 6.36 29.99
CA VAL A 40 -3.11 5.67 29.00
C VAL A 40 -4.03 4.71 29.72
N ARG A 41 -5.33 4.81 29.41
CA ARG A 41 -6.34 3.86 29.86
C ARG A 41 -6.85 3.06 28.70
N LEU A 42 -6.83 1.73 28.82
CA LEU A 42 -7.41 0.80 27.87
C LEU A 42 -8.66 0.17 28.47
N THR A 43 -9.82 0.44 27.87
CA THR A 43 -11.08 -0.25 28.18
C THR A 43 -11.32 -1.34 27.15
N VAL A 44 -11.52 -2.56 27.63
CA VAL A 44 -11.81 -3.74 26.82
C VAL A 44 -13.28 -4.05 26.96
N PHE A 45 -14.03 -3.93 25.88
CA PHE A 45 -15.50 -4.03 25.81
C PHE A 45 -16.24 -2.97 26.65
N LYS A 46 -17.48 -2.69 26.32
CA LYS A 46 -18.28 -1.63 26.93
C LYS A 46 -18.41 -1.71 28.46
N HIS A 47 -18.54 -2.92 28.97
CA HIS A 47 -18.71 -3.21 30.41
C HIS A 47 -17.57 -4.05 30.97
N GLY A 48 -16.47 -4.09 30.22
CA GLY A 48 -15.32 -4.91 30.58
C GLY A 48 -14.31 -4.17 31.44
N LYS A 49 -13.13 -4.77 31.53
CA LYS A 49 -12.05 -4.32 32.38
C LYS A 49 -11.33 -3.09 31.81
N THR A 50 -10.97 -2.16 32.69
CA THR A 50 -10.12 -1.01 32.34
C THR A 50 -8.73 -1.21 32.92
N TYR A 51 -7.73 -1.08 32.07
CA TYR A 51 -6.30 -1.15 32.40
C TYR A 51 -5.73 0.26 32.37
N THR A 52 -4.79 0.56 33.29
CA THR A 52 -4.16 1.88 33.34
C THR A 52 -2.65 1.74 33.29
N TYR A 53 -2.02 2.53 32.41
CA TYR A 53 -0.59 2.71 32.33
C TYR A 53 -0.23 4.16 32.64
N LYS A 54 0.77 4.36 33.50
CA LYS A 54 1.36 5.69 33.76
C LYS A 54 2.79 5.68 33.28
N LYS A 55 3.15 6.71 32.53
CA LYS A 55 4.50 6.90 32.00
C LYS A 55 5.47 6.99 33.16
N LYS A 56 6.54 6.22 33.04
CA LYS A 56 7.70 6.31 33.92
C LYS A 56 8.84 6.88 33.12
N ASP A 57 9.59 7.81 33.68
CA ASP A 57 10.79 8.32 33.07
C ASP A 57 11.78 7.18 32.80
N ARG A 58 12.11 6.97 31.53
CA ARG A 58 13.11 6.01 31.10
C ARG A 58 14.16 6.72 30.26
N PRO A 59 15.44 6.66 30.63
CA PRO A 59 16.51 7.24 29.85
C PRO A 59 16.52 6.64 28.43
N GLY A 60 16.62 7.49 27.42
CA GLY A 60 16.78 7.09 26.02
C GLY A 60 15.51 6.69 25.28
N MET A 61 14.34 6.61 25.93
CA MET A 61 13.07 6.30 25.28
C MET A 61 11.94 7.16 25.87
N PRO A 62 11.66 8.33 25.30
CA PRO A 62 10.64 9.26 25.84
C PRO A 62 9.22 8.69 25.80
N SER A 63 8.92 7.79 24.86
CA SER A 63 7.59 7.17 24.72
C SER A 63 7.70 5.67 24.50
N PRO A 64 7.78 4.84 25.57
CA PRO A 64 7.91 3.41 25.44
C PRO A 64 6.63 2.76 24.88
N ILE A 65 6.79 1.59 24.27
CA ILE A 65 5.68 0.73 23.85
C ILE A 65 4.93 0.27 25.10
N ILE A 66 3.62 0.44 25.12
CA ILE A 66 2.75 0.04 26.22
C ILE A 66 2.13 -1.31 25.88
N ILE A 67 2.30 -2.29 26.76
CA ILE A 67 1.72 -3.63 26.61
C ILE A 67 0.82 -3.91 27.79
N PHE A 68 -0.47 -4.04 27.53
CA PHE A 68 -1.45 -4.48 28.51
C PHE A 68 -1.56 -6.00 28.46
N LYS A 69 -1.02 -6.65 29.47
CA LYS A 69 -0.95 -8.10 29.55
C LYS A 69 -2.30 -8.73 29.74
N ASP A 70 -2.57 -9.82 29.01
CA ASP A 70 -3.78 -10.65 29.13
C ASP A 70 -5.06 -9.82 29.12
N ALA A 71 -5.11 -8.84 28.20
CA ALA A 71 -6.19 -7.85 28.18
C ALA A 71 -7.34 -8.22 27.21
N TYR A 72 -7.05 -8.98 26.14
CA TYR A 72 -8.02 -9.32 25.12
C TYR A 72 -8.21 -10.83 25.00
N HIS A 73 -9.48 -11.26 25.01
CA HIS A 73 -9.86 -12.68 24.82
C HIS A 73 -10.90 -12.79 23.72
N PHE A 74 -10.52 -13.39 22.59
CA PHE A 74 -11.39 -13.57 21.43
C PHE A 74 -12.70 -14.31 21.75
N MET A 75 -12.70 -15.22 22.73
CA MET A 75 -13.91 -15.96 23.10
C MET A 75 -14.97 -15.05 23.76
N GLU A 76 -14.57 -14.01 24.45
CA GLU A 76 -15.49 -13.01 25.02
C GLU A 76 -16.08 -12.13 23.91
N ASP A 77 -15.25 -11.65 22.98
CA ASP A 77 -15.69 -10.98 21.75
C ASP A 77 -16.75 -11.82 21.02
N LYS A 78 -16.44 -13.11 20.76
CA LYS A 78 -17.35 -14.01 20.07
C LYS A 78 -18.65 -14.24 20.85
N ALA A 79 -18.61 -14.29 22.17
CA ALA A 79 -19.79 -14.44 23.01
C ALA A 79 -20.73 -13.24 22.90
N LEU A 80 -20.20 -12.02 22.99
CA LEU A 80 -20.95 -10.77 22.82
C LEU A 80 -21.51 -10.66 21.39
N SER A 81 -20.69 -10.97 20.39
CA SER A 81 -21.08 -10.92 18.99
C SER A 81 -22.24 -11.89 18.66
N ARG A 82 -22.27 -13.07 19.27
CA ARG A 82 -23.39 -14.04 19.10
C ARG A 82 -24.69 -13.55 19.75
N GLN A 83 -24.62 -12.65 20.73
CA GLN A 83 -25.77 -12.00 21.37
C GLN A 83 -26.21 -10.75 20.63
N GLU A 84 -25.66 -10.49 19.43
CA GLU A 84 -25.92 -9.26 18.63
C GLU A 84 -25.52 -7.96 19.31
N ARG A 85 -24.68 -8.02 20.36
CA ARG A 85 -24.17 -6.86 21.13
C ARG A 85 -22.88 -6.30 20.50
N TRP A 86 -22.91 -6.07 19.20
CA TRP A 86 -21.74 -5.63 18.42
C TRP A 86 -21.19 -4.28 18.81
N ASP A 87 -22.05 -3.37 19.28
CA ASP A 87 -21.68 -2.03 19.73
C ASP A 87 -20.90 -2.05 21.05
N GLU A 88 -20.92 -3.17 21.76
CA GLU A 88 -20.21 -3.35 23.02
C GLU A 88 -18.82 -3.98 22.83
N VAL A 89 -18.52 -4.50 21.64
CA VAL A 89 -17.26 -5.16 21.33
C VAL A 89 -16.28 -4.15 20.73
N TYR A 90 -15.39 -3.64 21.57
CA TYR A 90 -14.34 -2.71 21.15
C TYR A 90 -13.17 -2.70 22.13
N LEU A 91 -12.03 -2.21 21.65
CA LEU A 91 -10.92 -1.73 22.46
C LEU A 91 -10.93 -0.20 22.39
N LEU A 92 -10.94 0.48 23.52
CA LEU A 92 -10.88 1.94 23.60
C LEU A 92 -9.64 2.34 24.40
N ALA A 93 -8.69 2.99 23.76
CA ALA A 93 -7.54 3.58 24.41
C ALA A 93 -7.71 5.09 24.51
N GLU A 94 -7.58 5.63 25.72
CA GLU A 94 -7.68 7.05 26.02
C GLU A 94 -6.36 7.55 26.60
N GLY A 95 -5.82 8.62 26.03
CA GLY A 95 -4.57 9.26 26.44
C GLY A 95 -4.81 10.53 27.22
N PHE A 96 -4.08 10.70 28.33
CA PHE A 96 -4.21 11.84 29.23
C PHE A 96 -2.89 12.59 29.37
N ARG A 97 -2.96 13.92 29.44
CA ARG A 97 -1.89 14.84 29.84
C ARG A 97 -2.42 15.79 30.91
N ASN A 98 -1.71 15.98 32.00
CA ASN A 98 -2.15 16.81 33.13
C ASN A 98 -3.58 16.47 33.60
N GLY A 99 -3.93 15.18 33.65
CA GLY A 99 -5.23 14.68 34.05
C GLY A 99 -6.38 14.91 33.06
N LYS A 100 -6.14 15.58 31.93
CA LYS A 100 -7.15 15.81 30.88
C LYS A 100 -6.99 14.82 29.74
N LYS A 101 -8.11 14.29 29.22
CA LYS A 101 -8.12 13.48 28.01
C LYS A 101 -7.74 14.34 26.81
N VAL A 102 -6.69 13.94 26.08
CA VAL A 102 -6.14 14.68 24.93
C VAL A 102 -6.12 13.88 23.63
N ALA A 103 -6.28 12.55 23.71
CA ALA A 103 -6.34 11.68 22.55
C ALA A 103 -7.15 10.44 22.84
N GLU A 104 -7.77 9.86 21.82
CA GLU A 104 -8.42 8.55 21.92
C GLU A 104 -8.26 7.76 20.61
N HIS A 105 -8.27 6.45 20.72
CA HIS A 105 -8.33 5.54 19.59
C HIS A 105 -9.24 4.37 19.94
N LYS A 106 -10.19 4.06 19.04
CA LYS A 106 -11.14 2.96 19.18
C LYS A 106 -10.89 1.93 18.10
N ARG A 107 -10.86 0.66 18.47
CA ARG A 107 -10.75 -0.46 17.57
C ARG A 107 -11.94 -1.39 17.72
N MET A 108 -12.53 -1.82 16.62
CA MET A 108 -13.65 -2.76 16.59
C MET A 108 -13.33 -3.93 15.68
N PRO A 109 -13.85 -5.15 15.94
CA PRO A 109 -13.72 -6.26 15.03
C PRO A 109 -14.54 -6.00 13.76
N ALA A 110 -14.01 -6.39 12.61
CA ALA A 110 -14.75 -6.29 11.36
C ALA A 110 -15.84 -7.37 11.29
N ARG A 111 -17.02 -6.97 10.90
CA ARG A 111 -18.18 -7.82 10.61
C ARG A 111 -18.03 -8.51 9.25
N ARG A 112 -19.16 -8.78 8.58
CA ARG A 112 -19.16 -9.32 7.21
C ARG A 112 -18.61 -8.26 6.24
N PRO A 113 -17.88 -8.68 5.21
CA PRO A 113 -17.46 -7.76 4.16
C PRO A 113 -18.68 -7.08 3.54
N GLY A 114 -18.68 -5.74 3.51
CA GLY A 114 -19.77 -4.94 2.97
C GLY A 114 -19.34 -4.15 1.73
N LYS A 115 -18.11 -3.64 1.72
CA LYS A 115 -17.59 -2.81 0.61
C LYS A 115 -16.08 -2.92 0.47
N ILE A 116 -15.60 -2.50 -0.70
CA ILE A 116 -14.19 -2.25 -0.96
C ILE A 116 -13.98 -0.74 -0.89
N THR A 117 -13.02 -0.30 -0.08
CA THR A 117 -12.60 1.11 -0.01
C THR A 117 -11.23 1.26 -0.65
N LEU A 118 -11.06 2.31 -1.46
CA LEU A 118 -9.80 2.64 -2.10
C LEU A 118 -9.21 3.91 -1.51
N HIS A 119 -7.89 3.94 -1.36
CA HIS A 119 -7.14 5.14 -1.00
C HIS A 119 -5.75 5.13 -1.64
N LEU A 120 -5.16 6.30 -1.79
CA LEU A 120 -3.75 6.42 -2.16
C LEU A 120 -2.89 6.02 -0.96
N ASP A 121 -1.78 5.31 -1.18
CA ASP A 121 -0.87 4.92 -0.09
C ASP A 121 -0.24 6.15 0.57
N ASP A 122 0.04 7.19 -0.21
CA ASP A 122 0.41 8.50 0.32
C ASP A 122 -0.58 9.58 -0.18
N GLU A 123 -1.47 10.01 0.71
CA GLU A 123 -2.47 11.04 0.43
C GLU A 123 -1.86 12.44 0.21
N ASN A 124 -0.60 12.67 0.59
CA ASN A 124 0.10 13.94 0.42
C ASN A 124 0.80 14.05 -0.93
N ILE A 125 0.96 12.96 -1.66
CA ILE A 125 1.56 12.96 -2.99
C ILE A 125 0.54 13.50 -4.00
N GLN A 126 0.99 14.48 -4.80
CA GLN A 126 0.26 14.93 -5.98
C GLN A 126 0.94 14.33 -7.22
N PRO A 127 0.29 13.36 -7.88
CA PRO A 127 0.85 12.72 -9.06
C PRO A 127 1.10 13.71 -10.19
N ILE A 128 2.20 13.54 -10.92
CA ILE A 128 2.63 14.42 -12.01
C ILE A 128 2.58 13.67 -13.35
N ALA A 129 2.16 14.36 -14.40
CA ALA A 129 2.05 13.82 -15.76
C ALA A 129 3.40 13.81 -16.48
N ASP A 130 4.37 13.06 -15.99
CA ASP A 130 5.70 12.90 -16.59
C ASP A 130 5.91 11.55 -17.28
N GLY A 131 4.90 10.67 -17.22
CA GLY A 131 4.93 9.33 -17.81
C GLY A 131 5.75 8.31 -17.03
N SER A 132 6.30 8.69 -15.88
CA SER A 132 7.14 7.84 -15.03
C SER A 132 6.70 7.78 -13.58
N ASP A 133 5.88 8.73 -13.14
CA ASP A 133 5.43 8.79 -11.76
C ASP A 133 4.55 7.60 -11.39
N LEU A 134 4.89 6.95 -10.27
CA LEU A 134 4.27 5.72 -9.79
C LEU A 134 3.38 6.00 -8.58
N ILE A 135 2.16 5.52 -8.66
CA ILE A 135 1.13 5.73 -7.64
C ILE A 135 0.66 4.37 -7.12
N THR A 136 0.72 4.17 -5.82
CA THR A 136 0.15 2.99 -5.19
C THR A 136 -1.26 3.29 -4.71
N VAL A 137 -2.23 2.52 -5.20
CA VAL A 137 -3.61 2.51 -4.70
C VAL A 137 -3.81 1.25 -3.86
N ILE A 138 -4.39 1.40 -2.68
CA ILE A 138 -4.68 0.30 -1.77
C ILE A 138 -6.18 0.09 -1.71
N ALA A 139 -6.63 -1.12 -2.07
CA ALA A 139 -7.98 -1.58 -1.82
C ALA A 139 -8.06 -2.26 -0.45
N SER A 140 -9.02 -1.87 0.37
CA SER A 140 -9.31 -2.48 1.66
C SER A 140 -10.70 -3.09 1.64
N VAL A 141 -10.81 -4.36 1.99
CA VAL A 141 -12.10 -5.02 2.19
C VAL A 141 -12.61 -4.66 3.57
N THR A 142 -13.71 -3.91 3.62
CA THR A 142 -14.25 -3.39 4.89
C THR A 142 -15.68 -3.86 5.13
N ASP A 143 -16.10 -3.82 6.37
CA ASP A 143 -17.51 -3.92 6.73
C ASP A 143 -18.24 -2.59 6.47
N GLU A 144 -19.53 -2.52 6.75
CA GLU A 144 -20.37 -1.32 6.59
C GLU A 144 -19.85 -0.13 7.41
N ASN A 145 -19.19 -0.40 8.53
CA ASN A 145 -18.65 0.62 9.45
C ASN A 145 -17.22 1.05 9.08
N GLY A 146 -16.62 0.48 8.04
CA GLY A 146 -15.27 0.80 7.61
C GLY A 146 -14.17 -0.01 8.32
N ASN A 147 -14.50 -0.98 9.16
CA ASN A 147 -13.49 -1.84 9.78
C ASN A 147 -12.95 -2.84 8.76
N ILE A 148 -11.63 -2.90 8.64
CA ILE A 148 -10.97 -3.78 7.66
C ILE A 148 -11.13 -5.25 8.06
N LYS A 149 -11.67 -6.06 7.16
CA LYS A 149 -11.80 -7.51 7.32
C LYS A 149 -10.45 -8.17 7.05
N ARG A 150 -9.66 -8.38 8.10
CA ARG A 150 -8.29 -8.90 7.99
C ARG A 150 -8.23 -10.32 7.42
N LEU A 151 -9.14 -11.17 7.85
CA LEU A 151 -9.21 -12.57 7.43
C LEU A 151 -10.25 -12.74 6.32
N ASN A 152 -9.79 -12.70 5.09
CA ASN A 152 -10.54 -13.04 3.90
C ASN A 152 -9.57 -13.53 2.80
N ASN A 153 -10.09 -14.18 1.79
CA ASN A 153 -9.33 -14.77 0.69
C ASN A 153 -9.81 -14.27 -0.68
N TYR A 154 -10.35 -13.06 -0.74
CA TYR A 154 -10.76 -12.47 -2.01
C TYR A 154 -9.58 -12.19 -2.92
N HIS A 155 -9.88 -12.15 -4.21
CA HIS A 155 -9.00 -11.60 -5.24
C HIS A 155 -9.67 -10.34 -5.77
N ILE A 156 -8.94 -9.25 -5.81
CA ILE A 156 -9.45 -7.95 -6.24
C ILE A 156 -8.95 -7.67 -7.65
N LYS A 157 -9.89 -7.47 -8.56
CA LYS A 157 -9.63 -7.01 -9.92
C LYS A 157 -9.72 -5.49 -9.96
N PHE A 158 -8.66 -4.87 -10.48
CA PHE A 158 -8.59 -3.42 -10.65
C PHE A 158 -8.78 -3.04 -12.11
N SER A 159 -9.43 -1.91 -12.32
CA SER A 159 -9.48 -1.23 -13.62
C SER A 159 -9.19 0.26 -13.42
N VAL A 160 -8.63 0.88 -14.46
CA VAL A 160 -8.27 2.30 -14.45
C VAL A 160 -8.77 2.97 -15.72
N GLU A 161 -9.32 4.17 -15.57
CA GLU A 161 -9.72 5.05 -16.65
C GLU A 161 -9.03 6.41 -16.48
N GLY A 162 -8.71 7.10 -17.60
CA GLY A 162 -8.07 8.42 -17.58
C GLY A 162 -6.57 8.39 -17.72
N GLU A 163 -5.88 9.32 -17.04
CA GLU A 163 -4.48 9.64 -17.32
C GLU A 163 -3.48 8.85 -16.43
N ALA A 164 -3.80 7.57 -16.18
CA ALA A 164 -2.89 6.59 -15.61
C ALA A 164 -3.13 5.20 -16.22
N ARG A 165 -2.15 4.32 -16.09
CA ARG A 165 -2.20 2.92 -16.55
C ARG A 165 -1.80 1.97 -15.44
N LEU A 166 -2.43 0.80 -15.37
CA LEU A 166 -2.02 -0.28 -14.47
C LEU A 166 -0.62 -0.79 -14.84
N VAL A 167 0.24 -0.89 -13.84
CA VAL A 167 1.52 -1.61 -13.94
C VAL A 167 1.28 -3.04 -13.45
N ALA A 168 0.33 -3.71 -14.11
CA ALA A 168 -0.10 -5.05 -13.75
C ALA A 168 -0.81 -5.67 -14.93
N ASN A 169 -0.69 -6.98 -15.11
CA ASN A 169 -1.43 -7.71 -16.12
C ASN A 169 -1.81 -9.12 -15.62
N GLU A 170 -2.68 -9.79 -16.34
CA GLU A 170 -3.13 -11.14 -16.03
C GLU A 170 -1.98 -12.17 -16.19
N GLU A 171 -1.06 -11.95 -17.14
CA GLU A 171 0.07 -12.84 -17.40
C GLU A 171 1.06 -12.90 -16.24
N THR A 172 1.25 -11.78 -15.52
CA THR A 172 2.12 -11.73 -14.33
C THR A 172 1.38 -12.07 -13.04
N HIS A 173 0.11 -12.43 -13.11
CA HIS A 173 -0.77 -12.68 -11.94
C HIS A 173 -0.78 -11.54 -10.92
N THR A 174 -0.59 -10.30 -11.38
CA THR A 174 -0.59 -9.12 -10.53
C THR A 174 -1.93 -8.39 -10.52
N ASN A 175 -2.84 -8.75 -11.44
CA ASN A 175 -4.23 -8.32 -11.48
C ASN A 175 -5.07 -9.43 -12.14
N PRO A 176 -5.99 -10.09 -11.42
CA PRO A 176 -6.46 -9.79 -10.05
C PRO A 176 -5.41 -10.04 -8.95
N ARG A 177 -5.49 -9.25 -7.89
CA ARG A 177 -4.56 -9.29 -6.76
C ARG A 177 -5.19 -10.02 -5.56
N PRO A 178 -4.51 -11.03 -4.96
CA PRO A 178 -5.00 -11.63 -3.73
C PRO A 178 -4.97 -10.62 -2.58
N VAL A 179 -5.99 -10.71 -1.72
CA VAL A 179 -6.08 -9.87 -0.52
C VAL A 179 -5.19 -10.47 0.57
N GLU A 180 -4.30 -9.66 1.11
CA GLU A 180 -3.43 -10.00 2.22
C GLU A 180 -3.77 -9.10 3.42
N TRP A 181 -4.12 -9.70 4.56
CA TRP A 181 -4.56 -8.96 5.75
C TRP A 181 -5.64 -7.91 5.49
N GLY A 182 -6.58 -8.24 4.61
CA GLY A 182 -7.72 -7.38 4.30
C GLY A 182 -7.43 -6.28 3.28
N THR A 183 -6.23 -6.23 2.70
CA THR A 183 -5.82 -5.22 1.73
C THR A 183 -5.21 -5.82 0.48
N ALA A 184 -5.33 -5.12 -0.66
CA ALA A 184 -4.69 -5.47 -1.91
C ALA A 184 -4.13 -4.18 -2.55
N PRO A 185 -2.80 -4.04 -2.68
CA PRO A 185 -2.20 -2.91 -3.36
C PRO A 185 -2.14 -3.11 -4.86
N ILE A 186 -2.26 -2.02 -5.63
CA ILE A 186 -2.01 -1.98 -7.06
C ILE A 186 -1.16 -0.76 -7.41
N LEU A 187 -0.26 -0.94 -8.37
CA LEU A 187 0.62 0.12 -8.85
C LEU A 187 0.07 0.70 -10.16
N LEU A 188 0.00 2.01 -10.24
CA LEU A 188 -0.33 2.78 -11.42
C LEU A 188 0.88 3.58 -11.86
N ARG A 189 0.96 3.86 -13.17
CA ARG A 189 1.93 4.78 -13.76
C ARG A 189 1.17 5.88 -14.48
N THR A 190 1.54 7.14 -14.26
CA THR A 190 0.94 8.29 -14.95
C THR A 190 1.24 8.29 -16.44
N THR A 191 0.39 8.98 -17.22
CA THR A 191 0.66 9.30 -18.62
C THR A 191 1.42 10.63 -18.73
N LEU A 192 1.72 11.07 -19.94
CA LEU A 192 2.28 12.41 -20.20
C LEU A 192 1.24 13.53 -20.19
N ARG A 193 -0.05 13.20 -19.98
CA ARG A 193 -1.14 14.16 -19.97
C ARG A 193 -1.65 14.38 -18.56
N PRO A 194 -1.82 15.63 -18.12
CA PRO A 194 -2.52 15.92 -16.89
C PRO A 194 -4.01 15.64 -17.04
N GLY A 195 -4.65 15.20 -15.98
CA GLY A 195 -6.09 14.93 -16.04
C GLY A 195 -6.59 14.07 -14.87
N LYS A 196 -7.86 13.70 -14.97
CA LYS A 196 -8.50 12.84 -13.96
C LYS A 196 -8.14 11.39 -14.19
N VAL A 197 -8.02 10.66 -13.09
CA VAL A 197 -7.87 9.20 -13.04
C VAL A 197 -8.98 8.65 -12.17
N LYS A 198 -9.65 7.63 -12.67
CA LYS A 198 -10.66 6.87 -11.94
C LYS A 198 -10.20 5.42 -11.83
N VAL A 199 -10.05 4.94 -10.61
CA VAL A 199 -9.70 3.55 -10.29
C VAL A 199 -10.94 2.86 -9.73
N ARG A 200 -11.24 1.66 -10.22
CA ARG A 200 -12.27 0.77 -9.69
C ARG A 200 -11.63 -0.52 -9.19
N ALA A 201 -12.20 -1.05 -8.13
CA ALA A 201 -11.81 -2.34 -7.59
C ALA A 201 -13.05 -3.17 -7.27
N GLU A 202 -13.06 -4.40 -7.74
CA GLU A 202 -14.14 -5.37 -7.52
C GLU A 202 -13.57 -6.74 -7.17
N VAL A 203 -14.38 -7.62 -6.60
CA VAL A 203 -13.98 -9.01 -6.35
C VAL A 203 -14.04 -9.76 -7.68
N ASP A 204 -12.94 -10.46 -8.04
CA ASP A 204 -12.81 -11.13 -9.34
C ASP A 204 -13.82 -12.28 -9.53
N PHE A 205 -14.06 -13.07 -8.47
CA PHE A 205 -15.02 -14.18 -8.53
C PHE A 205 -16.27 -13.87 -7.70
N PRO A 206 -17.42 -13.63 -8.34
CA PRO A 206 -18.65 -13.32 -7.65
C PRO A 206 -19.16 -14.52 -6.82
N GLY A 207 -19.40 -14.27 -5.55
CA GLY A 207 -20.07 -15.17 -4.62
C GLY A 207 -21.51 -14.73 -4.33
N ILE A 208 -22.19 -15.43 -3.42
CA ILE A 208 -23.58 -15.11 -3.06
C ILE A 208 -23.71 -13.77 -2.33
N GLN A 209 -22.70 -13.39 -1.55
CA GLN A 209 -22.63 -12.11 -0.84
C GLN A 209 -21.29 -11.45 -1.15
N MET A 210 -21.34 -10.44 -1.98
CA MET A 210 -20.16 -9.70 -2.44
C MET A 210 -20.09 -8.35 -1.76
N PRO A 211 -18.89 -7.89 -1.38
CA PRO A 211 -18.71 -6.49 -1.03
C PRO A 211 -18.98 -5.61 -2.26
N ILE A 212 -19.56 -4.44 -2.01
CA ILE A 212 -19.78 -3.42 -3.05
C ILE A 212 -18.43 -2.99 -3.59
N GLN A 213 -18.31 -2.84 -4.91
CA GLN A 213 -17.12 -2.34 -5.58
C GLN A 213 -16.66 -1.00 -5.02
N GLY A 214 -15.35 -0.77 -5.02
CA GLY A 214 -14.73 0.49 -4.62
C GLY A 214 -14.40 1.36 -5.82
N GLU A 215 -14.50 2.67 -5.66
CA GLU A 215 -14.06 3.66 -6.63
C GLU A 215 -13.21 4.73 -5.94
N LEU A 216 -12.18 5.21 -6.66
CA LEU A 216 -11.31 6.31 -6.24
C LEU A 216 -11.06 7.22 -7.44
N GLU A 217 -11.24 8.52 -7.25
CA GLU A 217 -10.88 9.53 -8.25
C GLU A 217 -9.80 10.45 -7.69
N PHE A 218 -8.80 10.75 -8.52
CA PHE A 218 -7.77 11.73 -8.20
C PHE A 218 -7.32 12.44 -9.49
N THR A 219 -6.49 13.49 -9.33
CA THR A 219 -6.02 14.29 -10.47
C THR A 219 -4.51 14.18 -10.59
N VAL A 220 -4.03 13.95 -11.81
CA VAL A 220 -2.63 14.02 -12.19
C VAL A 220 -2.34 15.44 -12.67
N LEU A 221 -1.35 16.11 -12.06
CA LEU A 221 -0.99 17.49 -12.35
C LEU A 221 -0.05 17.58 -13.55
N PRO A 222 0.00 18.75 -14.24
CA PRO A 222 0.98 18.98 -15.30
C PRO A 222 2.41 18.85 -14.79
N ALA A 223 3.29 18.24 -15.59
CA ALA A 223 4.72 18.25 -15.32
C ALA A 223 5.28 19.67 -15.44
N SER A 224 6.09 20.08 -14.46
CA SER A 224 6.77 21.39 -14.50
C SER A 224 8.00 21.40 -15.41
N VAL A 225 8.49 20.23 -15.80
CA VAL A 225 9.65 20.06 -16.69
C VAL A 225 9.16 19.45 -18.00
N PRO A 226 9.54 20.00 -19.17
CA PRO A 226 9.13 19.41 -20.45
C PRO A 226 9.64 17.97 -20.54
N ALA A 227 8.77 17.06 -21.00
CA ALA A 227 9.14 15.68 -21.24
C ALA A 227 10.28 15.62 -22.27
N ILE A 228 11.32 14.82 -21.99
CA ILE A 228 12.47 14.64 -22.88
C ILE A 228 12.04 13.97 -24.21
N TYR A 229 10.90 13.27 -24.21
CA TYR A 229 10.35 12.58 -25.35
C TYR A 229 8.91 13.04 -25.61
N ASN A 230 8.67 13.68 -26.77
CA ASN A 230 7.32 13.89 -27.28
C ASN A 230 6.83 12.58 -27.89
N MET A 231 5.96 11.86 -27.19
CA MET A 231 5.20 10.76 -27.78
C MET A 231 3.93 11.35 -28.43
N GLU A 232 3.91 11.46 -29.76
CA GLU A 232 2.66 11.62 -30.47
C GLU A 232 1.92 10.28 -30.50
N GLU A 233 0.87 10.16 -29.68
CA GLU A 233 0.08 8.92 -29.53
C GLU A 233 -0.70 8.50 -30.80
N ARG A 234 -0.60 9.23 -31.91
CA ARG A 234 -1.47 9.00 -33.08
C ARG A 234 -1.11 7.78 -33.91
N THR A 235 0.07 7.19 -33.81
CA THR A 235 0.48 6.13 -34.74
C THR A 235 1.29 4.98 -34.15
N GLY A 236 1.56 4.97 -32.85
CA GLY A 236 2.47 3.98 -32.26
C GLY A 236 3.91 4.07 -32.79
N VAL A 237 4.25 5.11 -33.51
CA VAL A 237 5.57 5.35 -34.09
C VAL A 237 6.24 6.42 -33.22
N TYR A 238 7.34 6.05 -32.58
CA TYR A 238 8.24 6.98 -31.88
C TYR A 238 8.87 7.91 -32.92
N GLN A 239 8.45 9.16 -32.99
CA GLN A 239 9.29 10.17 -33.66
C GLN A 239 10.41 10.54 -32.71
N LEU A 240 11.54 9.87 -32.84
CA LEU A 240 12.81 10.45 -32.37
C LEU A 240 12.95 11.81 -33.06
N GLY A 241 13.02 12.88 -32.23
CA GLY A 241 13.30 14.23 -32.74
C GLY A 241 14.48 14.13 -33.70
N SER A 242 14.37 14.82 -34.83
CA SER A 242 15.29 14.76 -35.95
C SER A 242 16.75 14.84 -35.51
N ILE A 243 17.35 13.67 -35.23
CA ILE A 243 18.79 13.52 -35.26
C ILE A 243 19.13 13.75 -36.72
N SER A 244 19.86 14.82 -37.02
CA SER A 244 20.28 15.15 -38.36
C SER A 244 20.86 13.88 -39.02
N ASP A 245 20.51 13.65 -40.28
CA ASP A 245 20.90 12.45 -41.05
C ASP A 245 22.41 12.17 -41.08
N ASN A 246 23.24 13.13 -40.68
CA ASN A 246 24.69 12.98 -40.56
C ASN A 246 25.12 11.97 -39.48
N ASN A 247 24.38 11.84 -38.35
CA ASN A 247 24.73 10.85 -37.31
C ASN A 247 24.29 9.42 -37.64
N ARG A 248 23.39 9.23 -38.61
CA ARG A 248 23.00 7.87 -39.05
C ARG A 248 24.05 7.19 -39.92
N LYS A 249 24.80 7.94 -40.68
CA LYS A 249 25.89 7.35 -41.53
C LYS A 249 27.04 6.85 -40.66
N ASP A 250 27.49 7.63 -39.70
CA ASP A 250 28.57 7.25 -38.78
C ASP A 250 28.24 6.00 -37.98
N ASN A 251 27.02 5.91 -37.39
CA ASN A 251 26.62 4.72 -36.66
C ASN A 251 26.48 3.45 -37.52
N THR A 252 26.16 3.60 -38.79
CA THR A 252 26.03 2.45 -39.72
C THR A 252 27.39 1.93 -40.13
N GLU A 253 28.37 2.80 -40.34
CA GLU A 253 29.74 2.43 -40.65
C GLU A 253 30.46 1.80 -39.47
N GLU A 254 30.27 2.35 -38.26
CA GLU A 254 30.83 1.80 -37.03
C GLU A 254 30.22 0.42 -36.70
N ARG A 255 28.93 0.25 -36.88
CA ARG A 255 28.24 -1.04 -36.71
C ARG A 255 28.71 -2.09 -37.74
N ASN A 256 28.93 -1.67 -38.97
CA ASN A 256 29.48 -2.54 -40.01
C ASN A 256 30.96 -2.91 -39.78
N ARG A 257 31.74 -2.02 -39.16
CA ARG A 257 33.10 -2.28 -38.74
C ARG A 257 33.13 -3.28 -37.57
N LEU A 258 32.34 -3.08 -36.52
CA LEU A 258 32.21 -4.03 -35.40
C LEU A 258 31.76 -5.43 -35.84
N ASN A 259 30.82 -5.53 -36.77
CA ASN A 259 30.36 -6.80 -37.30
C ASN A 259 31.43 -7.52 -38.13
N ARG A 260 32.34 -6.78 -38.82
CA ARG A 260 33.49 -7.36 -39.50
C ARG A 260 34.56 -7.87 -38.54
N GLU A 261 34.81 -7.12 -37.46
CA GLU A 261 35.75 -7.51 -36.42
C GLU A 261 35.27 -8.75 -35.67
N LEU A 262 33.98 -8.83 -35.33
CA LEU A 262 33.36 -10.01 -34.72
C LEU A 262 33.49 -11.26 -35.59
N LYS A 263 33.20 -11.15 -36.88
CA LYS A 263 33.37 -12.29 -37.83
C LYS A 263 34.83 -12.74 -37.98
N ASN A 264 35.79 -11.82 -37.89
CA ASN A 264 37.19 -12.17 -37.92
C ASN A 264 37.63 -12.89 -36.63
N VAL A 265 37.11 -12.50 -35.47
CA VAL A 265 37.41 -13.17 -34.21
C VAL A 265 36.80 -14.58 -34.16
N GLU A 266 35.58 -14.73 -34.66
CA GLU A 266 34.92 -16.06 -34.79
C GLU A 266 35.68 -16.97 -35.72
N ARG A 267 36.22 -16.45 -36.84
CA ARG A 267 37.02 -17.20 -37.78
C ARG A 267 38.36 -17.64 -37.18
N GLN A 268 39.04 -16.76 -36.46
CA GLN A 268 40.27 -17.10 -35.74
C GLN A 268 40.03 -18.14 -34.64
N GLN A 269 38.92 -18.08 -33.93
CA GLN A 269 38.56 -19.08 -32.91
C GLN A 269 38.25 -20.45 -33.54
N SER A 270 37.63 -20.51 -34.72
CA SER A 270 37.37 -21.77 -35.41
C SER A 270 38.65 -22.40 -35.95
N GLU A 271 39.63 -21.61 -36.43
CA GLU A 271 40.93 -22.10 -36.90
C GLU A 271 41.84 -22.63 -35.76
N PHE A 272 41.68 -22.08 -34.53
CA PHE A 272 42.38 -22.60 -33.33
C PHE A 272 41.71 -23.83 -32.70
N GLY A 273 40.42 -24.07 -32.98
CA GLY A 273 39.67 -25.22 -32.45
C GLY A 273 39.96 -26.55 -33.19
N GLU A 274 40.43 -26.53 -34.42
CA GLU A 274 40.71 -27.74 -35.20
C GLU A 274 42.17 -28.25 -35.13
N GLY A 275 43.06 -27.50 -34.45
CA GLY A 275 44.49 -27.84 -34.34
C GLY A 275 44.92 -28.71 -33.16
N GLY A 276 44.01 -29.19 -32.32
CA GLY A 276 44.34 -29.83 -31.05
C GLY A 276 43.91 -31.28 -30.88
N LEU A 277 44.19 -32.17 -31.90
CA LEU A 277 44.18 -33.62 -31.69
C LEU A 277 44.94 -34.30 -32.85
N LYS A 278 46.23 -34.41 -32.70
CA LYS A 278 47.04 -35.48 -33.23
C LYS A 278 48.10 -35.88 -32.23
#